data_aa3cb856ebb9e1d6aca7c17a178a6027
#
_entry.id   aa3cb856ebb9e1d6aca7c17a178a6027
#
_cell.length_a   1.000
_cell.length_b   1.000
_cell.length_c   1.000
_cell.angle_alpha   90.00
_cell.angle_beta   90.00
_cell.angle_gamma   90.00
#
_symmetry.space_group_name_H-M   'P 1'
#
loop_
_entity.id
_entity.type
_entity.pdbx_description
1 polymer ?
#
loop_
_entity_poly.entity_id
_entity_poly.type
_entity_poly.pdbx_seq_one_letter_code
_entity_poly.pdbx_strand_id
1 'polypeptide(L)'
;MNKRLLIYPLLFSAGLLQARQKPNVVIIFTDDQGYQDLGCYDSPLIQTPSIDRMAKEGIKLTDFYVSSSVSSASRAGLLTGRLNTRNGVKGVFFPESEGMPAEEITLAEALKEQGYATGCFGKWHLGDLKGHLPTDQGFDYYYGIPYSNDMYIGPSQQFASNVTFREGYNLSKAKEDQEIVRTSSRADIKKRLNNASPLFEGDKIIEYPCDQSTTTRRYFDHAIDFIENNPEQPFFVYITPSMPHVPLFASEQFKGKSKRGLYGDVVEEIDWNVGRLLDYLDKKKLAENTLVIFASDNGPWLSFKEDGGSAEPLRGGKFSYYEGGVRVPCIIRWKGSIPTGVTSDAIIASIDLFPTIMHYAGCQSFKQKIDGINISSFLKNPSLRLRDEYVYVKGGEVHGIRKGDWVYLPKTGNSKFKKGDVPELFNLKQDIGESNNLHLQYPDKVKELQEVMKKYQSTSTMPYAQVRDTLNDDRQYWIQTLVKIADPVISNLSKDQLKKNIPVGRSSSALASSREFITHMEAVGRTIAGIAPWLELGPDNTPEGKLREKYIKMTCKALANSVNPKSNDYFNSTATRQILVNS
;
A
#
# COMPACT_ATOMS: atom_id res chain seq x y z
N MET A 1 20.14 53.03 -68.02
CA MET A 1 18.98 52.33 -67.43
C MET A 1 19.50 51.39 -66.34
N ASN A 2 19.48 51.85 -65.12
CA ASN A 2 19.95 51.07 -63.96
C ASN A 2 18.74 50.43 -63.26
N LYS A 3 18.65 49.10 -63.29
CA LYS A 3 17.67 48.35 -62.51
C LYS A 3 18.25 48.10 -61.12
N ARG A 4 17.72 48.78 -60.09
CA ARG A 4 17.98 48.46 -58.69
C ARG A 4 17.14 47.24 -58.28
N LEU A 5 17.79 46.15 -57.89
CA LEU A 5 17.16 45.01 -57.22
C LEU A 5 16.91 45.37 -55.75
N LEU A 6 15.66 45.41 -55.37
CA LEU A 6 15.22 45.51 -53.99
C LEU A 6 15.26 44.09 -53.36
N ILE A 7 16.22 43.80 -52.48
CA ILE A 7 16.24 42.62 -51.64
C ILE A 7 15.43 42.92 -50.39
N TYR A 8 14.26 42.26 -50.23
CA TYR A 8 13.51 42.24 -48.98
C TYR A 8 14.16 41.19 -48.05
N PRO A 9 14.55 41.53 -46.81
CA PRO A 9 14.92 40.53 -45.84
C PRO A 9 13.67 39.80 -45.32
N LEU A 10 13.51 38.53 -45.64
CA LEU A 10 12.58 37.64 -44.95
C LEU A 10 13.05 37.47 -43.52
N LEU A 11 12.38 38.17 -42.59
CA LEU A 11 12.45 37.89 -41.17
C LEU A 11 11.80 36.53 -40.91
N PHE A 12 12.60 35.45 -40.83
CA PHE A 12 12.19 34.22 -40.23
C PHE A 12 12.03 34.47 -38.71
N SER A 13 10.81 34.71 -38.28
CA SER A 13 10.46 34.54 -36.88
C SER A 13 10.53 33.06 -36.53
N ALA A 14 11.71 32.61 -36.09
CA ALA A 14 11.85 31.35 -35.40
C ALA A 14 11.04 31.50 -34.10
N GLY A 15 9.77 31.12 -34.11
CA GLY A 15 9.02 30.83 -32.92
C GLY A 15 9.73 29.69 -32.21
N LEU A 16 10.53 30.04 -31.22
CA LEU A 16 11.00 29.10 -30.23
C LEU A 16 9.74 28.47 -29.63
N LEU A 17 9.38 27.27 -30.09
CA LEU A 17 8.55 26.35 -29.34
C LEU A 17 9.28 26.12 -28.01
N GLN A 18 8.97 26.95 -27.02
CA GLN A 18 9.43 26.75 -25.67
C GLN A 18 8.86 25.39 -25.24
N ALA A 19 9.71 24.38 -25.19
CA ALA A 19 9.31 23.07 -24.71
C ALA A 19 8.62 23.29 -23.36
N ARG A 20 7.36 22.89 -23.26
CA ARG A 20 6.55 23.11 -22.07
C ARG A 20 7.29 22.46 -20.89
N GLN A 21 7.69 23.26 -19.92
CA GLN A 21 8.40 22.77 -18.75
C GLN A 21 7.53 21.71 -18.04
N LYS A 22 8.09 20.55 -17.78
CA LYS A 22 7.39 19.49 -17.02
C LYS A 22 7.01 20.01 -15.64
N PRO A 23 5.76 19.79 -15.18
CA PRO A 23 5.36 20.30 -13.88
C PRO A 23 6.00 19.50 -12.74
N ASN A 24 6.28 20.16 -11.65
CA ASN A 24 6.55 19.52 -10.39
C ASN A 24 5.28 18.87 -9.83
N VAL A 25 5.42 17.83 -9.04
CA VAL A 25 4.31 17.11 -8.44
C VAL A 25 4.55 16.94 -6.93
N VAL A 26 3.56 17.33 -6.15
CA VAL A 26 3.51 17.07 -4.71
C VAL A 26 2.22 16.32 -4.39
N ILE A 27 2.33 15.17 -3.75
CA ILE A 27 1.20 14.42 -3.21
C ILE A 27 1.35 14.38 -1.69
N ILE A 28 0.37 14.92 -0.97
CA ILE A 28 0.24 14.81 0.48
C ILE A 28 -0.85 13.79 0.75
N PHE A 29 -0.48 12.62 1.32
CA PHE A 29 -1.36 11.48 1.48
C PHE A 29 -1.39 11.05 2.94
N THR A 30 -2.36 11.60 3.70
CA THR A 30 -2.51 11.39 5.14
C THR A 30 -2.98 9.96 5.46
N ASP A 31 -2.96 9.59 6.73
CA ASP A 31 -3.22 8.23 7.21
C ASP A 31 -4.49 8.20 8.06
N ASP A 32 -5.52 7.44 7.64
CA ASP A 32 -6.81 7.29 8.34
C ASP A 32 -7.60 8.60 8.53
N GLN A 33 -7.39 9.63 7.73
CA GLN A 33 -8.13 10.87 7.88
C GLN A 33 -9.55 10.75 7.30
N GLY A 34 -10.54 11.12 8.10
CA GLY A 34 -11.94 11.02 7.74
C GLY A 34 -12.40 12.10 6.76
N TYR A 35 -13.53 11.82 6.11
CA TYR A 35 -14.13 12.71 5.11
C TYR A 35 -14.46 14.09 5.68
N GLN A 36 -14.98 14.17 6.92
CA GLN A 36 -15.39 15.41 7.58
C GLN A 36 -14.27 16.07 8.43
N ASP A 37 -13.03 15.63 8.33
CA ASP A 37 -11.97 16.09 9.25
C ASP A 37 -11.23 17.36 8.77
N LEU A 38 -11.78 18.07 7.77
CA LEU A 38 -11.26 19.34 7.25
C LEU A 38 -12.32 20.44 7.27
N GLY A 39 -11.93 21.69 7.50
CA GLY A 39 -12.84 22.84 7.48
C GLY A 39 -13.63 22.93 6.19
N CYS A 40 -12.98 22.80 5.03
CA CYS A 40 -13.63 22.82 3.71
C CYS A 40 -14.52 21.57 3.44
N TYR A 41 -14.51 20.55 4.29
CA TYR A 41 -15.43 19.41 4.31
C TYR A 41 -16.37 19.43 5.53
N ASP A 42 -16.65 20.64 6.02
CA ASP A 42 -17.65 20.93 7.07
C ASP A 42 -17.30 20.32 8.44
N SER A 43 -16.01 20.23 8.79
CA SER A 43 -15.61 19.85 10.15
C SER A 43 -16.12 20.87 11.17
N PRO A 44 -16.87 20.43 12.18
CA PRO A 44 -17.43 21.38 13.17
C PRO A 44 -16.41 21.87 14.20
N LEU A 45 -15.30 21.16 14.41
CA LEU A 45 -14.37 21.38 15.51
C LEU A 45 -12.91 21.55 15.08
N ILE A 46 -12.50 21.00 13.94
CA ILE A 46 -11.11 21.04 13.46
C ILE A 46 -10.97 22.24 12.51
N GLN A 47 -9.91 23.00 12.69
CA GLN A 47 -9.61 24.16 11.87
C GLN A 47 -8.44 23.89 10.93
N THR A 48 -8.67 23.98 9.61
CA THR A 48 -7.67 23.70 8.58
C THR A 48 -7.52 24.86 7.58
N PRO A 49 -7.14 26.07 8.06
CA PRO A 49 -7.14 27.26 7.22
C PRO A 49 -6.23 27.17 6.00
N SER A 50 -5.13 26.42 6.07
CA SER A 50 -4.19 26.24 4.96
C SER A 50 -4.72 25.29 3.89
N ILE A 51 -5.33 24.18 4.29
CA ILE A 51 -5.99 23.22 3.38
C ILE A 51 -7.26 23.87 2.80
N ASP A 52 -8.00 24.65 3.59
CA ASP A 52 -9.16 25.42 3.11
C ASP A 52 -8.73 26.47 2.07
N ARG A 53 -7.56 27.12 2.25
CA ARG A 53 -6.95 27.98 1.24
C ARG A 53 -6.63 27.20 -0.03
N MET A 54 -6.05 26.00 0.12
CA MET A 54 -5.75 25.14 -1.02
C MET A 54 -7.01 24.80 -1.82
N ALA A 55 -8.15 24.53 -1.15
CA ALA A 55 -9.44 24.29 -1.78
C ALA A 55 -9.97 25.54 -2.51
N LYS A 56 -9.80 26.73 -1.95
CA LYS A 56 -10.16 28.01 -2.60
C LYS A 56 -9.29 28.32 -3.82
N GLU A 57 -8.04 27.87 -3.82
CA GLU A 57 -7.08 28.07 -4.90
C GLU A 57 -7.06 26.91 -5.91
N GLY A 58 -7.96 25.93 -5.79
CA GLY A 58 -8.00 24.73 -6.62
C GLY A 58 -9.38 24.11 -6.75
N ILE A 59 -9.39 22.78 -6.85
CA ILE A 59 -10.60 21.95 -7.01
C ILE A 59 -10.76 21.07 -5.77
N LYS A 60 -11.91 21.15 -5.09
CA LYS A 60 -12.35 20.24 -4.05
C LYS A 60 -13.17 19.10 -4.68
N LEU A 61 -12.80 17.84 -4.43
CA LEU A 61 -13.49 16.67 -4.94
C LEU A 61 -14.33 16.04 -3.83
N THR A 62 -15.65 15.99 -4.00
CA THR A 62 -16.53 15.35 -3.02
C THR A 62 -16.71 13.85 -3.24
N ASP A 63 -16.35 13.35 -4.42
CA ASP A 63 -16.46 11.94 -4.83
C ASP A 63 -15.09 11.40 -5.27
N PHE A 64 -14.08 11.57 -4.40
CA PHE A 64 -12.76 11.00 -4.60
C PHE A 64 -12.63 9.68 -3.84
N TYR A 65 -12.21 8.64 -4.55
CA TYR A 65 -12.12 7.29 -4.04
C TYR A 65 -10.69 6.77 -4.02
N VAL A 66 -10.35 6.07 -2.95
CA VAL A 66 -9.11 5.29 -2.86
C VAL A 66 -9.37 3.82 -3.22
N SER A 67 -8.35 3.09 -3.65
CA SER A 67 -8.50 1.73 -4.17
C SER A 67 -8.83 0.68 -3.11
N SER A 68 -8.71 1.01 -1.82
CA SER A 68 -9.00 0.11 -0.69
C SER A 68 -9.26 0.88 0.58
N SER A 69 -9.98 0.29 1.52
CA SER A 69 -10.23 0.83 2.86
C SER A 69 -9.10 0.53 3.88
N VAL A 70 -7.89 0.17 3.39
CA VAL A 70 -6.70 -0.08 4.22
C VAL A 70 -5.43 0.44 3.55
N SER A 71 -4.50 0.93 4.37
CA SER A 71 -3.35 1.74 3.97
C SER A 71 -2.47 1.11 2.88
N SER A 72 -1.91 -0.10 3.08
CA SER A 72 -0.96 -0.67 2.10
C SER A 72 -1.60 -0.85 0.72
N ALA A 73 -2.81 -1.41 0.69
CA ALA A 73 -3.53 -1.64 -0.56
C ALA A 73 -3.90 -0.32 -1.26
N SER A 74 -4.33 0.71 -0.50
CA SER A 74 -4.64 2.02 -1.05
C SER A 74 -3.40 2.73 -1.60
N ARG A 75 -2.28 2.73 -0.86
CA ARG A 75 -1.01 3.32 -1.28
C ARG A 75 -0.45 2.65 -2.53
N ALA A 76 -0.55 1.31 -2.62
CA ALA A 76 -0.17 0.57 -3.82
C ALA A 76 -1.03 1.00 -5.03
N GLY A 77 -2.35 1.13 -4.86
CA GLY A 77 -3.23 1.56 -5.94
C GLY A 77 -2.87 2.94 -6.49
N LEU A 78 -2.64 3.92 -5.59
CA LEU A 78 -2.22 5.27 -5.97
C LEU A 78 -0.89 5.26 -6.75
N LEU A 79 0.12 4.57 -6.21
CA LEU A 79 1.47 4.59 -6.77
C LEU A 79 1.62 3.77 -8.06
N THR A 80 0.77 2.76 -8.30
CA THR A 80 0.84 1.92 -9.51
C THR A 80 -0.20 2.27 -10.56
N GLY A 81 -1.24 3.06 -10.23
CA GLY A 81 -2.39 3.32 -11.10
C GLY A 81 -3.23 2.06 -11.38
N ARG A 82 -3.12 1.02 -10.54
CA ARG A 82 -3.74 -0.29 -10.73
C ARG A 82 -4.63 -0.68 -9.57
N LEU A 83 -5.70 -1.41 -9.88
CA LEU A 83 -6.56 -1.99 -8.86
C LEU A 83 -5.84 -3.08 -8.05
N ASN A 84 -6.19 -3.22 -6.78
CA ASN A 84 -5.61 -4.24 -5.90
C ASN A 84 -5.94 -5.69 -6.33
N THR A 85 -6.86 -5.88 -7.25
CA THR A 85 -7.07 -7.16 -7.93
C THR A 85 -5.91 -7.55 -8.85
N ARG A 86 -5.01 -6.59 -9.20
CA ARG A 86 -3.91 -6.76 -10.15
C ARG A 86 -2.52 -6.52 -9.58
N ASN A 87 -2.36 -5.53 -8.67
CA ASN A 87 -1.06 -5.14 -8.14
C ASN A 87 -0.55 -6.05 -7.00
N GLY A 88 -1.27 -7.13 -6.69
CA GLY A 88 -0.86 -8.13 -5.69
C GLY A 88 -1.03 -7.70 -4.23
N VAL A 89 -1.31 -6.43 -3.94
CA VAL A 89 -1.43 -5.94 -2.56
C VAL A 89 -2.86 -6.11 -2.05
N LYS A 90 -3.06 -7.08 -1.16
CA LYS A 90 -4.39 -7.51 -0.72
C LYS A 90 -4.83 -6.97 0.64
N GLY A 91 -3.91 -6.42 1.42
CA GLY A 91 -4.17 -5.98 2.79
C GLY A 91 -3.06 -5.13 3.36
N VAL A 92 -2.84 -5.21 4.66
CA VAL A 92 -1.85 -4.45 5.41
C VAL A 92 -0.57 -5.27 5.58
N PHE A 93 0.57 -4.68 5.29
CA PHE A 93 1.87 -5.27 5.55
C PHE A 93 2.32 -4.99 6.99
N PHE A 94 3.08 -5.93 7.54
CA PHE A 94 3.73 -5.81 8.85
C PHE A 94 5.24 -5.81 8.68
N PRO A 95 6.01 -5.39 9.71
CA PRO A 95 7.46 -5.50 9.65
C PRO A 95 7.90 -6.89 9.22
N GLU A 96 8.96 -6.96 8.41
CA GLU A 96 9.50 -8.17 7.77
C GLU A 96 8.59 -8.78 6.68
N SER A 97 7.67 -8.00 6.13
CA SER A 97 6.89 -8.42 4.96
C SER A 97 7.64 -8.10 3.68
N GLU A 98 7.55 -8.98 2.69
CA GLU A 98 8.07 -8.71 1.34
C GLU A 98 7.45 -7.44 0.75
N GLY A 99 6.15 -7.23 0.97
CA GLY A 99 5.50 -6.00 0.54
C GLY A 99 4.87 -6.10 -0.85
N MET A 100 4.78 -4.95 -1.53
CA MET A 100 4.30 -4.87 -2.91
C MET A 100 5.27 -5.63 -3.83
N PRO A 101 4.76 -6.42 -4.81
CA PRO A 101 5.63 -7.10 -5.77
C PRO A 101 6.63 -6.13 -6.42
N ALA A 102 7.91 -6.51 -6.45
CA ALA A 102 8.99 -5.66 -6.95
C ALA A 102 8.89 -5.36 -8.47
N GLU A 103 8.07 -6.13 -9.18
CA GLU A 103 7.78 -5.94 -10.60
C GLU A 103 6.74 -4.84 -10.88
N GLU A 104 6.00 -4.41 -9.87
CA GLU A 104 5.05 -3.30 -10.01
C GLU A 104 5.82 -1.99 -10.21
N ILE A 105 5.50 -1.28 -11.28
CA ILE A 105 6.12 0.00 -11.59
C ILE A 105 5.39 1.09 -10.83
N THR A 106 6.10 1.76 -9.96
CA THR A 106 5.58 2.89 -9.18
C THR A 106 5.59 4.19 -9.99
N LEU A 107 4.78 5.15 -9.55
CA LEU A 107 4.81 6.52 -10.07
C LEU A 107 6.21 7.16 -9.93
N ALA A 108 6.95 6.82 -8.87
CA ALA A 108 8.31 7.32 -8.66
C ALA A 108 9.28 6.77 -9.71
N GLU A 109 9.27 5.45 -9.98
CA GLU A 109 10.09 4.85 -11.03
C GLU A 109 9.76 5.43 -12.40
N ALA A 110 8.45 5.53 -12.72
CA ALA A 110 8.00 6.07 -13.99
C ALA A 110 8.40 7.54 -14.20
N LEU A 111 8.31 8.37 -13.15
CA LEU A 111 8.73 9.78 -13.19
C LEU A 111 10.25 9.92 -13.24
N LYS A 112 11.00 9.07 -12.53
CA LYS A 112 12.46 9.04 -12.59
C LYS A 112 12.96 8.77 -14.02
N GLU A 113 12.31 7.85 -14.76
CA GLU A 113 12.58 7.64 -16.18
C GLU A 113 12.30 8.91 -17.04
N GLN A 114 11.45 9.81 -16.54
CA GLN A 114 11.17 11.09 -17.18
C GLN A 114 12.09 12.23 -16.70
N GLY A 115 13.10 11.95 -15.87
CA GLY A 115 14.09 12.90 -15.38
C GLY A 115 13.66 13.71 -14.16
N TYR A 116 12.70 13.21 -13.38
CA TYR A 116 12.31 13.81 -12.10
C TYR A 116 13.26 13.40 -10.98
N ALA A 117 13.54 14.34 -10.06
CA ALA A 117 14.02 14.02 -8.72
C ALA A 117 12.84 13.50 -7.88
N THR A 118 13.02 12.40 -7.13
CA THR A 118 11.92 11.71 -6.46
C THR A 118 12.19 11.54 -4.97
N GLY A 119 11.31 12.06 -4.09
CA GLY A 119 11.47 11.99 -2.65
C GLY A 119 10.21 11.47 -1.94
N CYS A 120 10.39 10.57 -0.96
CA CYS A 120 9.33 10.02 -0.12
C CYS A 120 9.56 10.41 1.35
N PHE A 121 8.55 11.03 2.00
CA PHE A 121 8.67 11.60 3.33
C PHE A 121 7.50 11.15 4.23
N GLY A 122 7.74 10.19 5.10
CA GLY A 122 6.77 9.65 6.04
C GLY A 122 6.53 8.15 5.92
N LYS A 123 5.29 7.73 6.10
CA LYS A 123 4.87 6.33 6.09
C LYS A 123 4.91 5.74 4.68
N TRP A 124 5.70 4.66 4.51
CA TRP A 124 5.75 3.91 3.25
C TRP A 124 4.65 2.85 3.14
N HIS A 125 4.69 1.86 4.00
CA HIS A 125 3.74 0.76 4.19
C HIS A 125 3.58 -0.18 2.99
N LEU A 126 4.60 -0.31 2.14
CA LEU A 126 4.59 -1.20 0.97
C LEU A 126 5.72 -2.24 0.97
N GLY A 127 6.30 -2.50 2.14
CA GLY A 127 7.38 -3.44 2.39
C GLY A 127 8.61 -2.78 2.99
N ASP A 128 9.31 -3.50 3.86
CA ASP A 128 10.47 -3.01 4.59
C ASP A 128 11.71 -3.89 4.44
N LEU A 129 11.61 -4.95 3.65
CA LEU A 129 12.75 -5.77 3.27
C LEU A 129 13.50 -5.15 2.08
N LYS A 130 14.75 -5.55 1.92
CA LYS A 130 15.59 -5.16 0.78
C LYS A 130 14.88 -5.50 -0.54
N GLY A 131 14.85 -4.55 -1.46
CA GLY A 131 14.12 -4.63 -2.72
C GLY A 131 12.69 -4.07 -2.66
N HIS A 132 12.20 -3.67 -1.47
CA HIS A 132 10.84 -3.16 -1.28
C HIS A 132 10.77 -1.81 -0.55
N LEU A 133 11.91 -1.26 -0.13
CA LEU A 133 11.97 0.09 0.45
C LEU A 133 11.68 1.17 -0.62
N PRO A 134 11.30 2.40 -0.23
CA PRO A 134 11.07 3.47 -1.20
C PRO A 134 12.23 3.68 -2.16
N THR A 135 13.47 3.58 -1.68
CA THR A 135 14.68 3.72 -2.51
C THR A 135 14.86 2.59 -3.53
N ASP A 136 14.30 1.42 -3.26
CA ASP A 136 14.25 0.30 -4.21
C ASP A 136 13.11 0.44 -5.22
N GLN A 137 12.10 1.28 -4.90
CA GLN A 137 10.87 1.50 -5.66
C GLN A 137 10.83 2.88 -6.34
N GLY A 138 12.00 3.38 -6.74
CA GLY A 138 12.14 4.56 -7.60
C GLY A 138 12.35 5.90 -6.89
N PHE A 139 12.31 5.97 -5.57
CA PHE A 139 12.62 7.22 -4.88
C PHE A 139 14.13 7.41 -4.71
N ASP A 140 14.64 8.61 -5.02
CA ASP A 140 16.05 8.98 -4.82
C ASP A 140 16.37 9.22 -3.35
N TYR A 141 15.36 9.67 -2.58
CA TYR A 141 15.51 9.97 -1.17
C TYR A 141 14.28 9.47 -0.38
N TYR A 142 14.54 8.88 0.78
CA TYR A 142 13.51 8.46 1.73
C TYR A 142 13.84 8.90 3.14
N TYR A 143 12.85 9.47 3.82
CA TYR A 143 12.90 9.83 5.24
C TYR A 143 11.55 9.51 5.89
N GLY A 144 11.47 8.48 6.75
CA GLY A 144 10.19 8.11 7.30
C GLY A 144 10.14 6.80 8.07
N ILE A 145 8.92 6.34 8.36
CA ILE A 145 8.62 5.05 8.98
C ILE A 145 8.19 4.07 7.87
N PRO A 146 8.85 2.89 7.74
CA PRO A 146 8.60 2.00 6.59
C PRO A 146 7.25 1.27 6.62
N TYR A 147 6.51 1.36 7.72
CA TYR A 147 5.17 0.77 7.92
C TYR A 147 4.29 1.71 8.75
N SER A 148 3.28 1.20 9.46
CA SER A 148 2.44 2.02 10.32
C SER A 148 3.13 2.38 11.65
N ASN A 149 2.83 3.55 12.19
CA ASN A 149 3.47 4.11 13.38
C ASN A 149 3.15 3.36 14.69
N ASP A 150 2.14 2.50 14.70
CA ASP A 150 1.79 1.60 15.81
C ASP A 150 2.57 0.27 15.80
N MET A 151 3.48 0.11 14.84
CA MET A 151 4.29 -1.10 14.68
C MET A 151 5.64 -0.97 15.41
N TYR A 152 6.51 -1.92 15.18
CA TYR A 152 7.75 -2.15 15.90
C TYR A 152 8.92 -2.42 14.95
N ILE A 153 10.14 -2.38 15.46
CA ILE A 153 11.37 -2.64 14.69
C ILE A 153 11.37 -4.05 14.06
N GLY A 154 11.84 -4.17 12.82
CA GLY A 154 12.04 -5.46 12.15
C GLY A 154 13.40 -6.07 12.48
N PRO A 155 13.51 -7.41 12.63
CA PRO A 155 14.76 -8.12 12.93
C PRO A 155 15.88 -7.95 11.89
N SER A 156 15.53 -7.77 10.61
CA SER A 156 16.51 -7.61 9.51
C SER A 156 16.97 -6.17 9.30
N GLN A 157 16.30 -5.21 9.93
CA GLN A 157 16.56 -3.78 9.74
C GLN A 157 17.91 -3.37 10.34
N GLN A 158 18.64 -2.50 9.64
CA GLN A 158 19.99 -2.10 10.01
C GLN A 158 20.04 -0.68 10.55
N PHE A 159 20.91 -0.46 11.53
CA PHE A 159 21.18 0.85 12.10
C PHE A 159 22.24 1.59 11.30
N ALA A 160 22.06 2.90 11.12
CA ALA A 160 23.11 3.79 10.65
C ALA A 160 24.23 3.89 11.69
N SER A 161 25.44 4.24 11.26
CA SER A 161 26.59 4.41 12.17
C SER A 161 26.40 5.57 13.17
N ASN A 162 25.59 6.56 12.79
CA ASN A 162 25.25 7.75 13.57
C ASN A 162 23.81 7.69 14.15
N VAL A 163 23.24 6.48 14.33
CA VAL A 163 21.90 6.32 14.88
C VAL A 163 21.77 6.99 16.25
N THR A 164 20.65 7.70 16.45
CA THR A 164 20.28 8.29 17.74
C THR A 164 19.29 7.38 18.46
N PHE A 165 19.41 7.31 19.78
CA PHE A 165 18.53 6.53 20.63
C PHE A 165 17.76 7.45 21.58
N ARG A 166 16.47 7.19 21.75
CA ARG A 166 15.67 7.82 22.79
C ARG A 166 16.28 7.56 24.17
N GLU A 167 16.03 8.44 25.12
CA GLU A 167 16.41 8.25 26.52
C GLU A 167 16.03 6.86 27.04
N GLY A 168 16.97 6.18 27.68
CA GLY A 168 16.84 4.82 28.16
C GLY A 168 17.04 3.71 27.09
N TYR A 169 17.34 4.08 25.84
CA TYR A 169 17.68 3.15 24.75
C TYR A 169 19.15 3.26 24.37
N ASN A 170 19.66 2.18 23.81
CA ASN A 170 21.00 2.07 23.20
C ASN A 170 20.98 0.93 22.18
N LEU A 171 22.08 0.72 21.47
CA LEU A 171 22.18 -0.32 20.44
C LEU A 171 21.94 -1.74 20.99
N SER A 172 22.38 -2.03 22.23
CA SER A 172 22.16 -3.36 22.83
C SER A 172 20.68 -3.62 23.04
N LYS A 173 19.98 -2.67 23.64
CA LYS A 173 18.52 -2.76 23.86
C LYS A 173 17.73 -2.82 22.55
N ALA A 174 18.13 -2.06 21.54
CA ALA A 174 17.51 -2.11 20.23
C ALA A 174 17.67 -3.48 19.55
N LYS A 175 18.83 -4.12 19.71
CA LYS A 175 19.06 -5.51 19.25
C LYS A 175 18.28 -6.54 20.06
N GLU A 176 18.10 -6.34 21.36
CA GLU A 176 17.19 -7.16 22.17
C GLU A 176 15.75 -7.06 21.68
N ASP A 177 15.28 -5.85 21.31
CA ASP A 177 13.97 -5.65 20.73
C ASP A 177 13.83 -6.38 19.38
N GLN A 178 14.85 -6.36 18.51
CA GLN A 178 14.89 -7.15 17.28
C GLN A 178 14.80 -8.66 17.55
N GLU A 179 15.48 -9.15 18.61
CA GLU A 179 15.41 -10.55 18.99
C GLU A 179 14.04 -10.93 19.56
N ILE A 180 13.40 -10.04 20.32
CA ILE A 180 12.02 -10.21 20.78
C ILE A 180 11.09 -10.40 19.58
N VAL A 181 11.22 -9.59 18.55
CA VAL A 181 10.39 -9.70 17.33
C VAL A 181 10.64 -11.02 16.61
N ARG A 182 11.89 -11.48 16.55
CA ARG A 182 12.25 -12.75 15.90
C ARG A 182 11.68 -13.97 16.62
N THR A 183 11.57 -13.93 17.96
CA THR A 183 11.32 -15.12 18.78
C THR A 183 9.95 -15.16 19.45
N SER A 184 9.18 -14.07 19.42
CA SER A 184 7.93 -13.94 20.15
C SER A 184 6.69 -14.00 19.24
N SER A 185 5.52 -14.29 19.82
CA SER A 185 4.26 -14.16 19.12
C SER A 185 3.92 -12.69 18.86
N ARG A 186 3.14 -12.42 17.82
CA ARG A 186 2.71 -11.05 17.50
C ARG A 186 1.98 -10.35 18.66
N ALA A 187 1.21 -11.10 19.45
CA ALA A 187 0.53 -10.55 20.63
C ALA A 187 1.53 -10.12 21.71
N ASP A 188 2.57 -10.92 21.93
CA ASP A 188 3.64 -10.62 22.90
C ASP A 188 4.50 -9.45 22.43
N ILE A 189 4.84 -9.39 21.13
CA ILE A 189 5.57 -8.27 20.54
C ILE A 189 4.80 -6.97 20.77
N LYS A 190 3.52 -6.94 20.41
CA LYS A 190 2.67 -5.76 20.58
C LYS A 190 2.60 -5.31 22.05
N LYS A 191 2.55 -6.24 23.00
CA LYS A 191 2.55 -5.94 24.43
C LYS A 191 3.88 -5.35 24.94
N ARG A 192 5.01 -5.80 24.38
CA ARG A 192 6.36 -5.43 24.85
C ARG A 192 6.95 -4.23 24.10
N LEU A 193 6.66 -4.10 22.81
CA LEU A 193 7.26 -3.12 21.91
C LEU A 193 6.21 -2.18 21.28
N ASN A 194 5.14 -1.89 22.01
CA ASN A 194 4.07 -1.02 21.51
C ASN A 194 4.64 0.35 21.12
N ASN A 195 4.39 0.76 19.88
CA ASN A 195 4.78 2.05 19.31
C ASN A 195 6.32 2.29 19.26
N ALA A 196 7.12 1.25 19.33
CA ALA A 196 8.58 1.33 19.19
C ALA A 196 9.00 1.30 17.71
N SER A 197 8.44 2.20 16.91
CA SER A 197 8.75 2.32 15.49
C SER A 197 10.11 2.98 15.28
N PRO A 198 10.93 2.48 14.33
CA PRO A 198 12.17 3.14 13.92
C PRO A 198 11.89 4.27 12.93
N LEU A 199 12.79 5.25 12.87
CA LEU A 199 12.84 6.24 11.80
C LEU A 199 14.00 5.91 10.86
N PHE A 200 13.71 5.93 9.57
CA PHE A 200 14.66 5.63 8.50
C PHE A 200 15.12 6.89 7.77
N GLU A 201 16.35 6.87 7.31
CA GLU A 201 16.83 7.67 6.20
C GLU A 201 17.48 6.72 5.19
N GLY A 202 17.00 6.75 3.94
CA GLY A 202 17.36 5.74 2.95
C GLY A 202 16.94 4.33 3.38
N ASP A 203 17.91 3.44 3.55
CA ASP A 203 17.72 2.03 3.91
C ASP A 203 18.08 1.69 5.37
N LYS A 204 18.36 2.71 6.21
CA LYS A 204 18.87 2.51 7.57
C LYS A 204 18.09 3.27 8.63
N ILE A 205 18.07 2.70 9.83
CA ILE A 205 17.50 3.32 11.02
C ILE A 205 18.45 4.42 11.51
N ILE A 206 17.95 5.66 11.57
CA ILE A 206 18.67 6.83 12.09
C ILE A 206 18.21 7.25 13.49
N GLU A 207 17.05 6.77 13.93
CA GLU A 207 16.51 7.05 15.26
C GLU A 207 15.66 5.88 15.76
N TYR A 208 15.86 5.47 17.03
CA TYR A 208 15.08 4.37 17.62
C TYR A 208 14.95 4.47 19.15
N PRO A 209 13.75 4.24 19.72
CA PRO A 209 12.45 4.42 19.06
C PRO A 209 12.28 5.88 18.61
N CYS A 210 11.60 6.06 17.49
CA CYS A 210 11.36 7.39 16.94
C CYS A 210 10.53 8.28 17.89
N ASP A 211 10.89 9.55 18.00
CA ASP A 211 10.03 10.56 18.63
C ASP A 211 8.93 10.99 17.65
N GLN A 212 7.80 10.31 17.73
CA GLN A 212 6.69 10.51 16.82
C GLN A 212 6.03 11.89 16.94
N SER A 213 6.20 12.60 18.07
CA SER A 213 5.65 13.95 18.25
C SER A 213 6.31 15.02 17.36
N THR A 214 7.46 14.69 16.78
CA THR A 214 8.20 15.59 15.88
C THR A 214 8.11 15.19 14.42
N THR A 215 7.63 13.98 14.10
CA THR A 215 7.73 13.41 12.76
C THR A 215 6.94 14.16 11.71
N THR A 216 5.71 14.60 12.00
CA THR A 216 4.88 15.35 11.04
C THR A 216 5.64 16.57 10.51
N ARG A 217 6.19 17.41 11.41
CA ARG A 217 6.97 18.56 11.00
C ARG A 217 8.23 18.16 10.23
N ARG A 218 8.98 17.17 10.72
CA ARG A 218 10.23 16.70 10.11
C ARG A 218 10.04 16.20 8.68
N TYR A 219 8.93 15.51 8.38
CA TYR A 219 8.61 15.09 7.02
C TYR A 219 8.49 16.26 6.06
N PHE A 220 7.81 17.32 6.46
CA PHE A 220 7.69 18.53 5.65
C PHE A 220 8.99 19.33 5.56
N ASP A 221 9.78 19.37 6.64
CA ASP A 221 11.10 20.03 6.62
C ASP A 221 12.02 19.33 5.59
N HIS A 222 12.16 18.00 5.66
CA HIS A 222 12.95 17.24 4.69
C HIS A 222 12.41 17.32 3.26
N ALA A 223 11.08 17.40 3.08
CA ALA A 223 10.48 17.59 1.76
C ALA A 223 10.84 18.97 1.17
N ILE A 224 10.80 20.03 1.96
CA ILE A 224 11.18 21.38 1.53
C ILE A 224 12.69 21.43 1.21
N ASP A 225 13.53 20.85 2.07
CA ASP A 225 14.98 20.76 1.85
C ASP A 225 15.31 19.97 0.58
N PHE A 226 14.56 18.88 0.31
CA PHE A 226 14.71 18.10 -0.92
C PHE A 226 14.39 18.94 -2.16
N ILE A 227 13.31 19.73 -2.13
CA ILE A 227 12.97 20.64 -3.24
C ILE A 227 14.07 21.69 -3.43
N GLU A 228 14.58 22.27 -2.35
CA GLU A 228 15.62 23.28 -2.40
C GLU A 228 16.95 22.77 -2.98
N ASN A 229 17.27 21.49 -2.71
CA ASN A 229 18.48 20.84 -3.19
C ASN A 229 18.38 20.26 -4.63
N ASN A 230 17.20 20.33 -5.27
CA ASN A 230 16.97 19.85 -6.63
C ASN A 230 16.39 20.95 -7.55
N PRO A 231 17.06 22.12 -7.71
CA PRO A 231 16.50 23.28 -8.42
C PRO A 231 16.46 23.11 -9.94
N GLU A 232 17.28 22.23 -10.52
CA GLU A 232 17.51 22.13 -11.97
C GLU A 232 16.58 21.15 -12.69
N GLN A 233 15.84 20.33 -11.95
CA GLN A 233 14.99 19.29 -12.53
C GLN A 233 13.60 19.30 -11.91
N PRO A 234 12.56 18.83 -12.62
CA PRO A 234 11.25 18.67 -12.02
C PRO A 234 11.32 17.67 -10.87
N PHE A 235 10.52 17.87 -9.84
CA PHE A 235 10.50 16.98 -8.68
C PHE A 235 9.13 16.29 -8.51
N PHE A 236 9.19 15.07 -7.97
CA PHE A 236 8.06 14.36 -7.39
C PHE A 236 8.31 14.18 -5.88
N VAL A 237 7.46 14.79 -5.08
CA VAL A 237 7.51 14.74 -3.63
C VAL A 237 6.26 14.06 -3.10
N TYR A 238 6.43 12.92 -2.42
CA TYR A 238 5.37 12.13 -1.81
C TYR A 238 5.47 12.25 -0.29
N ILE A 239 4.61 13.11 0.29
CA ILE A 239 4.56 13.36 1.75
C ILE A 239 3.44 12.53 2.35
N THR A 240 3.79 11.64 3.25
CA THR A 240 2.87 10.68 3.84
C THR A 240 2.91 10.72 5.37
N PRO A 241 2.35 11.76 6.00
CA PRO A 241 2.31 11.82 7.45
C PRO A 241 1.72 10.54 8.04
N SER A 242 2.31 10.05 9.14
CA SER A 242 1.76 8.91 9.87
C SER A 242 0.49 9.27 10.66
N MET A 243 0.22 10.58 10.81
CA MET A 243 -0.99 11.12 11.44
C MET A 243 -2.08 11.35 10.38
N PRO A 244 -3.35 11.30 10.79
CA PRO A 244 -3.90 11.07 12.12
C PRO A 244 -4.15 9.59 12.49
N HIS A 245 -3.36 8.62 11.99
CA HIS A 245 -3.44 7.22 12.44
C HIS A 245 -3.03 7.09 13.91
N VAL A 246 -3.76 6.27 14.65
CA VAL A 246 -3.45 5.96 16.05
C VAL A 246 -2.18 5.07 16.17
N PRO A 247 -1.36 5.27 17.25
CA PRO A 247 -1.51 6.25 18.31
C PRO A 247 -1.17 7.68 17.86
N LEU A 248 -1.87 8.65 18.43
CA LEU A 248 -1.75 10.04 18.05
C LEU A 248 -0.60 10.73 18.80
N PHE A 249 0.20 11.49 18.06
CA PHE A 249 1.32 12.27 18.60
C PHE A 249 1.33 13.67 17.97
N ALA A 250 0.91 14.66 18.73
CA ALA A 250 1.05 16.07 18.37
C ALA A 250 2.32 16.67 18.99
N SER A 251 2.93 17.60 18.29
CA SER A 251 4.01 18.39 18.88
C SER A 251 3.50 19.31 19.99
N GLU A 252 4.39 19.74 20.89
CA GLU A 252 4.05 20.65 21.98
C GLU A 252 3.41 21.97 21.50
N GLN A 253 3.70 22.37 20.25
CA GLN A 253 3.08 23.54 19.62
C GLN A 253 1.56 23.34 19.41
N PHE A 254 1.09 22.13 19.15
CA PHE A 254 -0.31 21.86 18.79
C PHE A 254 -1.07 21.15 19.90
N LYS A 255 -0.41 20.41 20.77
CA LYS A 255 -1.01 19.62 21.82
C LYS A 255 -1.94 20.43 22.72
N GLY A 256 -3.21 20.00 22.82
CA GLY A 256 -4.25 20.64 23.60
C GLY A 256 -4.80 21.95 23.02
N LYS A 257 -4.61 22.21 21.72
CA LYS A 257 -5.07 23.43 21.05
C LYS A 257 -6.42 23.27 20.36
N SER A 258 -6.66 22.12 19.75
CA SER A 258 -7.87 21.86 18.97
C SER A 258 -9.07 21.61 19.86
N LYS A 259 -10.23 22.11 19.47
CA LYS A 259 -11.52 21.82 20.10
C LYS A 259 -11.93 20.34 19.96
N ARG A 260 -11.32 19.61 18.97
CA ARG A 260 -11.56 18.19 18.71
C ARG A 260 -10.66 17.27 19.56
N GLY A 261 -9.86 17.83 20.47
CA GLY A 261 -8.89 17.09 21.27
C GLY A 261 -7.66 16.66 20.47
N LEU A 262 -6.95 15.61 20.91
CA LEU A 262 -5.69 15.20 20.34
C LEU A 262 -5.77 14.84 18.85
N TYR A 263 -6.89 14.26 18.40
CA TYR A 263 -7.12 14.00 16.98
C TYR A 263 -7.12 15.30 16.16
N GLY A 264 -7.80 16.33 16.65
CA GLY A 264 -7.79 17.65 16.03
C GLY A 264 -6.42 18.30 16.07
N ASP A 265 -5.66 18.17 17.17
CA ASP A 265 -4.32 18.71 17.31
C ASP A 265 -3.40 18.21 16.19
N VAL A 266 -3.41 16.90 15.90
CA VAL A 266 -2.56 16.32 14.84
C VAL A 266 -3.02 16.72 13.43
N VAL A 267 -4.33 16.87 13.19
CA VAL A 267 -4.85 17.35 11.89
C VAL A 267 -4.50 18.82 11.67
N GLU A 268 -4.64 19.67 12.70
CA GLU A 268 -4.28 21.09 12.65
C GLU A 268 -2.75 21.28 12.49
N GLU A 269 -1.93 20.36 13.03
CA GLU A 269 -0.48 20.34 12.79
C GLU A 269 -0.16 19.96 11.34
N ILE A 270 -0.87 19.01 10.74
CA ILE A 270 -0.74 18.69 9.31
C ILE A 270 -1.10 19.92 8.48
N ASP A 271 -2.24 20.58 8.78
CA ASP A 271 -2.68 21.80 8.08
C ASP A 271 -1.62 22.92 8.11
N TRP A 272 -1.05 23.16 9.29
CA TRP A 272 0.00 24.16 9.44
C TRP A 272 1.23 23.85 8.56
N ASN A 273 1.63 22.58 8.50
CA ASN A 273 2.75 22.15 7.67
C ASN A 273 2.44 22.23 6.18
N VAL A 274 1.20 21.91 5.77
CA VAL A 274 0.72 22.16 4.40
C VAL A 274 0.83 23.65 4.05
N GLY A 275 0.44 24.52 4.98
CA GLY A 275 0.58 25.98 4.81
C GLY A 275 2.02 26.38 4.56
N ARG A 276 2.97 25.88 5.35
CA ARG A 276 4.41 26.14 5.19
C ARG A 276 4.93 25.73 3.80
N LEU A 277 4.52 24.56 3.34
CA LEU A 277 4.90 24.07 2.01
C LEU A 277 4.31 24.94 0.90
N LEU A 278 3.04 25.31 0.97
CA LEU A 278 2.40 26.17 -0.03
C LEU A 278 3.06 27.57 -0.07
N ASP A 279 3.36 28.15 1.10
CA ASP A 279 4.04 29.43 1.23
C ASP A 279 5.48 29.37 0.67
N TYR A 280 6.17 28.26 0.89
CA TYR A 280 7.50 28.01 0.31
C TYR A 280 7.43 27.98 -1.23
N LEU A 281 6.47 27.21 -1.80
CA LEU A 281 6.29 27.15 -3.25
C LEU A 281 5.93 28.52 -3.86
N ASP A 282 5.07 29.29 -3.19
CA ASP A 282 4.71 30.66 -3.62
C ASP A 282 5.93 31.59 -3.54
N LYS A 283 6.68 31.60 -2.44
CA LYS A 283 7.89 32.43 -2.24
C LYS A 283 8.98 32.12 -3.27
N LYS A 284 9.17 30.85 -3.60
CA LYS A 284 10.18 30.40 -4.59
C LYS A 284 9.68 30.51 -6.03
N LYS A 285 8.44 30.99 -6.27
CA LYS A 285 7.81 31.10 -7.58
C LYS A 285 7.67 29.75 -8.31
N LEU A 286 7.53 28.68 -7.55
CA LEU A 286 7.34 27.32 -8.04
C LEU A 286 5.85 26.95 -8.21
N ALA A 287 4.95 27.65 -7.53
CA ALA A 287 3.53 27.30 -7.41
C ALA A 287 2.78 27.20 -8.76
N GLU A 288 3.15 28.01 -9.75
CA GLU A 288 2.50 27.98 -11.09
C GLU A 288 2.91 26.73 -11.88
N ASN A 289 4.07 26.17 -11.60
CA ASN A 289 4.54 24.93 -12.23
C ASN A 289 4.49 23.71 -11.29
N THR A 290 3.70 23.76 -10.21
CA THR A 290 3.59 22.65 -9.25
C THR A 290 2.13 22.21 -9.08
N LEU A 291 1.85 20.95 -9.44
CA LEU A 291 0.62 20.24 -9.14
C LEU A 291 0.69 19.73 -7.70
N VAL A 292 -0.15 20.24 -6.81
CA VAL A 292 -0.25 19.81 -5.41
C VAL A 292 -1.56 19.07 -5.19
N ILE A 293 -1.50 17.85 -4.66
CA ILE A 293 -2.66 17.00 -4.38
C ILE A 293 -2.62 16.67 -2.89
N PHE A 294 -3.73 16.91 -2.20
CA PHE A 294 -3.96 16.50 -0.82
C PHE A 294 -5.09 15.47 -0.78
N ALA A 295 -4.88 14.32 -0.13
CA ALA A 295 -5.91 13.32 0.11
C ALA A 295 -5.55 12.42 1.30
N SER A 296 -6.51 11.58 1.76
CA SER A 296 -6.28 10.50 2.72
C SER A 296 -6.12 9.15 2.03
N ASP A 297 -5.42 8.21 2.68
CA ASP A 297 -5.23 6.86 2.14
C ASP A 297 -6.45 5.93 2.32
N ASN A 298 -7.25 6.16 3.34
CA ASN A 298 -8.55 5.51 3.57
C ASN A 298 -9.36 6.32 4.57
N GLY A 299 -10.60 5.89 4.82
CA GLY A 299 -11.46 6.51 5.82
C GLY A 299 -11.00 6.31 7.25
N PRO A 300 -11.64 6.99 8.22
CA PRO A 300 -11.20 7.07 9.62
C PRO A 300 -11.38 5.74 10.36
N TRP A 301 -10.57 5.50 11.39
CA TRP A 301 -10.68 4.30 12.23
C TRP A 301 -11.68 4.51 13.37
N LEU A 302 -12.96 4.38 13.06
CA LEU A 302 -14.07 4.72 13.96
C LEU A 302 -14.08 3.96 15.30
N SER A 303 -13.46 2.77 15.40
CA SER A 303 -13.40 2.01 16.66
C SER A 303 -12.57 2.70 17.75
N PHE A 304 -11.74 3.68 17.40
CA PHE A 304 -10.98 4.50 18.34
C PHE A 304 -11.75 5.72 18.86
N LYS A 305 -13.03 5.88 18.47
CA LYS A 305 -13.92 6.91 18.98
C LYS A 305 -13.31 8.32 18.90
N GLU A 306 -12.95 8.91 20.06
CA GLU A 306 -12.40 10.26 20.14
C GLU A 306 -11.03 10.40 19.47
N ASP A 307 -10.23 9.33 19.45
CA ASP A 307 -8.95 9.28 18.75
C ASP A 307 -9.10 8.86 17.28
N GLY A 308 -10.29 8.56 16.82
CA GLY A 308 -10.64 8.35 15.42
C GLY A 308 -11.22 9.61 14.77
N GLY A 309 -11.17 9.68 13.44
CA GLY A 309 -11.76 10.74 12.65
C GLY A 309 -13.28 10.60 12.46
N SER A 310 -13.85 11.47 11.62
CA SER A 310 -15.24 11.47 11.23
C SER A 310 -15.41 11.23 9.73
N ALA A 311 -16.20 10.22 9.37
CA ALA A 311 -16.59 9.99 7.97
C ALA A 311 -17.91 10.71 7.59
N GLU A 312 -18.56 11.39 8.53
CA GLU A 312 -19.87 12.04 8.28
C GLU A 312 -19.87 12.88 6.98
N PRO A 313 -20.97 12.83 6.22
CA PRO A 313 -22.20 12.05 6.44
C PRO A 313 -22.15 10.61 5.91
N LEU A 314 -20.97 10.10 5.53
CA LEU A 314 -20.77 8.80 4.92
C LEU A 314 -20.83 7.69 5.96
N ARG A 315 -21.33 6.51 5.56
CA ARG A 315 -21.37 5.33 6.41
C ARG A 315 -20.02 4.62 6.48
N GLY A 316 -19.66 4.13 7.66
CA GLY A 316 -18.48 3.29 7.88
C GLY A 316 -17.18 4.09 7.94
N GLY A 317 -16.08 3.41 7.84
CA GLY A 317 -14.71 3.94 7.92
C GLY A 317 -13.70 2.85 7.56
N LYS A 318 -12.48 2.97 8.05
CA LYS A 318 -11.39 1.98 7.84
C LYS A 318 -11.90 0.53 7.99
N PHE A 319 -11.46 -0.35 7.11
CA PHE A 319 -11.88 -1.76 6.96
C PHE A 319 -13.31 -1.98 6.43
N SER A 320 -14.16 -0.97 6.33
CA SER A 320 -15.48 -1.12 5.72
C SER A 320 -15.45 -0.77 4.22
N TYR A 321 -16.41 -1.27 3.48
CA TYR A 321 -16.59 -1.03 2.04
C TYR A 321 -17.89 -0.26 1.77
N TYR A 322 -18.37 0.48 2.74
CA TYR A 322 -19.29 1.58 2.58
C TYR A 322 -18.52 2.85 2.19
N GLU A 323 -19.22 3.87 1.78
CA GLU A 323 -18.62 5.12 1.29
C GLU A 323 -17.53 5.68 2.25
N GLY A 324 -17.80 5.72 3.54
CA GLY A 324 -16.87 6.26 4.55
C GLY A 324 -15.54 5.49 4.70
N GLY A 325 -15.44 4.28 4.15
CA GLY A 325 -14.18 3.53 4.15
C GLY A 325 -13.24 3.88 3.01
N VAL A 326 -13.78 4.31 1.86
CA VAL A 326 -13.04 4.48 0.60
C VAL A 326 -13.22 5.85 -0.07
N ARG A 327 -14.27 6.60 0.28
CA ARG A 327 -14.49 7.97 -0.19
C ARG A 327 -13.89 8.92 0.83
N VAL A 328 -12.85 9.64 0.40
CA VAL A 328 -12.00 10.45 1.27
C VAL A 328 -11.91 11.88 0.77
N PRO A 329 -11.48 12.84 1.62
CA PRO A 329 -11.26 14.20 1.16
C PRO A 329 -10.13 14.23 0.12
N CYS A 330 -10.32 15.03 -0.94
CA CYS A 330 -9.28 15.30 -1.92
C CYS A 330 -9.37 16.72 -2.44
N ILE A 331 -8.22 17.38 -2.48
CA ILE A 331 -8.08 18.74 -2.99
C ILE A 331 -6.90 18.76 -3.95
N ILE A 332 -7.11 19.36 -5.13
CA ILE A 332 -6.08 19.51 -6.16
C ILE A 332 -5.85 20.99 -6.42
N ARG A 333 -4.60 21.45 -6.27
CA ARG A 333 -4.19 22.82 -6.54
C ARG A 333 -3.11 22.86 -7.61
N TRP A 334 -3.30 23.69 -8.62
CA TRP A 334 -2.25 24.00 -9.61
C TRP A 334 -2.46 25.43 -10.09
N LYS A 335 -1.77 26.35 -9.46
CA LYS A 335 -1.97 27.80 -9.65
C LYS A 335 -1.81 28.21 -11.12
N GLY A 336 -2.80 28.92 -11.64
CA GLY A 336 -2.80 29.37 -13.04
C GLY A 336 -3.02 28.26 -14.11
N SER A 337 -3.07 26.98 -13.72
CA SER A 337 -3.21 25.85 -14.68
C SER A 337 -4.56 25.16 -14.62
N ILE A 338 -5.25 25.22 -13.47
CA ILE A 338 -6.61 24.67 -13.27
C ILE A 338 -7.54 25.73 -12.69
N PRO A 339 -8.87 25.57 -12.83
CA PRO A 339 -9.85 26.47 -12.19
C PRO A 339 -9.70 26.50 -10.67
N THR A 340 -10.08 27.64 -10.06
CA THR A 340 -9.98 27.87 -8.61
C THR A 340 -11.36 27.97 -7.98
N GLY A 341 -11.48 27.55 -6.70
CA GLY A 341 -12.72 27.65 -5.92
C GLY A 341 -13.85 26.74 -6.42
N VAL A 342 -13.50 25.66 -7.13
CA VAL A 342 -14.47 24.71 -7.69
C VAL A 342 -14.67 23.53 -6.75
N THR A 343 -15.93 23.18 -6.51
CA THR A 343 -16.30 21.88 -5.91
C THR A 343 -16.89 20.98 -6.99
N SER A 344 -16.41 19.74 -7.11
CA SER A 344 -16.90 18.78 -8.10
C SER A 344 -17.24 17.43 -7.44
N ASP A 345 -18.38 16.88 -7.85
CA ASP A 345 -18.89 15.55 -7.51
C ASP A 345 -18.59 14.50 -8.61
N ALA A 346 -17.65 14.79 -9.50
CA ALA A 346 -17.18 13.81 -10.46
C ALA A 346 -16.49 12.65 -9.73
N ILE A 347 -16.83 11.42 -10.12
CA ILE A 347 -16.16 10.22 -9.59
C ILE A 347 -14.72 10.21 -10.11
N ILE A 348 -13.77 10.37 -9.21
CA ILE A 348 -12.33 10.29 -9.46
C ILE A 348 -11.75 9.28 -8.49
N ALA A 349 -10.83 8.45 -8.98
CA ALA A 349 -10.16 7.46 -8.14
C ALA A 349 -8.66 7.76 -8.00
N SER A 350 -8.06 7.38 -6.87
CA SER A 350 -6.61 7.59 -6.62
C SER A 350 -5.74 6.95 -7.70
N ILE A 351 -6.18 5.85 -8.31
CA ILE A 351 -5.51 5.20 -9.43
C ILE A 351 -5.47 6.07 -10.70
N ASP A 352 -6.33 7.08 -10.83
CA ASP A 352 -6.37 8.00 -11.97
C ASP A 352 -5.22 9.03 -11.91
N LEU A 353 -4.61 9.21 -10.75
CA LEU A 353 -3.48 10.14 -10.58
C LEU A 353 -2.25 9.67 -11.34
N PHE A 354 -1.95 8.38 -11.36
CA PHE A 354 -0.80 7.83 -12.09
C PHE A 354 -0.82 8.21 -13.59
N PRO A 355 -1.82 7.81 -14.39
CA PRO A 355 -1.82 8.15 -15.82
C PRO A 355 -1.96 9.65 -16.09
N THR A 356 -2.58 10.40 -15.18
CA THR A 356 -2.71 11.86 -15.29
C THR A 356 -1.38 12.57 -15.09
N ILE A 357 -0.64 12.23 -14.05
CA ILE A 357 0.67 12.80 -13.76
C ILE A 357 1.65 12.43 -14.88
N MET A 358 1.64 11.17 -15.32
CA MET A 358 2.49 10.71 -16.41
C MET A 358 2.18 11.41 -17.74
N HIS A 359 0.89 11.74 -18.01
CA HIS A 359 0.53 12.56 -19.15
C HIS A 359 1.21 13.94 -19.10
N TYR A 360 1.19 14.61 -17.93
CA TYR A 360 1.86 15.89 -17.76
C TYR A 360 3.38 15.80 -17.78
N ALA A 361 3.95 14.65 -17.39
CA ALA A 361 5.37 14.37 -17.51
C ALA A 361 5.81 14.07 -18.97
N GLY A 362 4.84 13.98 -19.92
CA GLY A 362 5.10 13.74 -21.34
C GLY A 362 5.14 12.26 -21.74
N CYS A 363 4.76 11.35 -20.85
CA CYS A 363 4.68 9.92 -21.14
C CYS A 363 3.31 9.57 -21.76
N GLN A 364 3.31 8.84 -22.89
CA GLN A 364 2.09 8.46 -23.61
C GLN A 364 1.78 6.96 -23.54
N SER A 365 2.71 6.14 -23.07
CA SER A 365 2.55 4.69 -22.99
C SER A 365 3.14 4.15 -21.70
N PHE A 366 2.57 3.06 -21.20
CA PHE A 366 2.98 2.41 -19.96
C PHE A 366 3.47 0.99 -20.24
N LYS A 367 4.49 0.56 -19.53
CA LYS A 367 5.03 -0.81 -19.62
C LYS A 367 4.08 -1.84 -19.02
N GLN A 368 3.16 -1.41 -18.16
CA GLN A 368 2.16 -2.23 -17.48
C GLN A 368 0.75 -1.74 -17.79
N LYS A 369 -0.24 -2.64 -17.66
CA LYS A 369 -1.65 -2.27 -17.80
C LYS A 369 -2.09 -1.40 -16.63
N ILE A 370 -2.55 -0.19 -16.91
CA ILE A 370 -3.09 0.76 -15.94
C ILE A 370 -4.63 0.64 -15.92
N ASP A 371 -5.23 0.67 -14.72
CA ASP A 371 -6.69 0.68 -14.53
C ASP A 371 -7.23 2.11 -14.34
N GLY A 372 -6.36 3.03 -13.91
CA GLY A 372 -6.66 4.46 -13.83
C GLY A 372 -6.88 5.09 -15.20
N ILE A 373 -7.64 6.17 -15.23
CA ILE A 373 -7.87 6.97 -16.43
C ILE A 373 -7.17 8.33 -16.32
N ASN A 374 -6.74 8.88 -17.45
CA ASN A 374 -6.17 10.22 -17.49
C ASN A 374 -7.27 11.27 -17.33
N ILE A 375 -7.25 12.03 -16.22
CA ILE A 375 -8.22 13.08 -15.90
C ILE A 375 -7.72 14.49 -16.23
N SER A 376 -6.71 14.66 -17.07
CA SER A 376 -6.15 15.97 -17.40
C SER A 376 -7.18 16.94 -18.04
N SER A 377 -8.12 16.42 -18.82
CA SER A 377 -9.23 17.21 -19.37
C SER A 377 -10.21 17.67 -18.28
N PHE A 378 -10.50 16.81 -17.29
CA PHE A 378 -11.29 17.17 -16.12
C PHE A 378 -10.60 18.26 -15.29
N LEU A 379 -9.31 18.19 -15.06
CA LEU A 379 -8.57 19.23 -14.32
C LEU A 379 -8.69 20.60 -14.97
N LYS A 380 -8.88 20.69 -16.28
CA LYS A 380 -9.14 21.94 -17.01
C LYS A 380 -10.61 22.32 -17.02
N ASN A 381 -11.50 21.35 -17.01
CA ASN A 381 -12.94 21.54 -17.01
C ASN A 381 -13.60 20.56 -16.02
N PRO A 382 -13.75 20.96 -14.73
CA PRO A 382 -14.29 20.08 -13.67
C PRO A 382 -15.78 19.72 -13.81
N SER A 383 -16.46 20.19 -14.85
CA SER A 383 -17.83 19.74 -15.17
C SER A 383 -17.86 18.42 -15.95
N LEU A 384 -16.74 17.97 -16.48
CA LEU A 384 -16.65 16.71 -17.20
C LEU A 384 -16.86 15.51 -16.26
N ARG A 385 -17.47 14.46 -16.79
CA ARG A 385 -17.67 13.18 -16.12
C ARG A 385 -16.95 12.12 -16.96
N LEU A 386 -15.69 11.85 -16.62
CA LEU A 386 -14.82 10.92 -17.37
C LEU A 386 -14.99 9.47 -16.90
N ARG A 387 -15.50 9.31 -15.68
CA ARG A 387 -15.77 8.01 -15.04
C ARG A 387 -17.19 8.06 -14.47
N ASP A 388 -17.96 7.01 -14.64
CA ASP A 388 -19.27 6.81 -14.00
C ASP A 388 -19.30 5.56 -13.10
N GLU A 389 -18.19 4.80 -13.08
CA GLU A 389 -18.06 3.55 -12.32
C GLU A 389 -16.88 3.65 -11.34
N TYR A 390 -17.07 3.09 -10.12
CA TYR A 390 -16.01 2.85 -9.16
C TYR A 390 -16.14 1.44 -8.57
N VAL A 391 -15.01 0.73 -8.44
CA VAL A 391 -14.95 -0.67 -8.02
C VAL A 391 -14.43 -0.77 -6.59
N TYR A 392 -15.23 -1.34 -5.69
CA TYR A 392 -14.80 -1.65 -4.33
C TYR A 392 -14.01 -2.96 -4.35
N VAL A 393 -12.77 -2.92 -3.88
CA VAL A 393 -11.87 -4.09 -3.84
C VAL A 393 -11.55 -4.47 -2.40
N LYS A 394 -11.76 -5.74 -2.05
CA LYS A 394 -11.47 -6.31 -0.74
C LYS A 394 -10.59 -7.54 -0.87
N GLY A 395 -9.44 -7.53 -0.20
CA GLY A 395 -8.55 -8.70 -0.21
C GLY A 395 -8.06 -9.13 -1.59
N GLY A 396 -8.00 -8.19 -2.54
CA GLY A 396 -7.64 -8.46 -3.94
C GLY A 396 -8.81 -8.98 -4.80
N GLU A 397 -10.04 -8.95 -4.30
CA GLU A 397 -11.24 -9.36 -5.03
C GLU A 397 -12.24 -8.20 -5.18
N VAL A 398 -13.02 -8.24 -6.27
CA VAL A 398 -14.09 -7.26 -6.48
C VAL A 398 -15.21 -7.52 -5.47
N HIS A 399 -15.44 -6.54 -4.60
CA HIS A 399 -16.40 -6.62 -3.50
C HIS A 399 -17.72 -5.92 -3.79
N GLY A 400 -17.72 -4.93 -4.68
CA GLY A 400 -18.88 -4.14 -5.05
C GLY A 400 -18.60 -3.22 -6.21
N ILE A 401 -19.63 -2.50 -6.62
CA ILE A 401 -19.59 -1.53 -7.71
C ILE A 401 -20.47 -0.32 -7.40
N ARG A 402 -19.95 0.89 -7.66
CA ARG A 402 -20.74 2.10 -7.83
C ARG A 402 -20.88 2.38 -9.32
N LYS A 403 -22.08 2.75 -9.77
CA LYS A 403 -22.32 3.32 -11.10
C LYS A 403 -23.28 4.47 -11.00
N GLY A 404 -22.80 5.66 -11.35
CA GLY A 404 -23.52 6.91 -11.11
C GLY A 404 -23.84 7.06 -9.62
N ASP A 405 -25.13 7.21 -9.29
CA ASP A 405 -25.61 7.35 -7.91
C ASP A 405 -25.88 6.02 -7.20
N TRP A 406 -25.74 4.88 -7.88
CA TRP A 406 -26.09 3.58 -7.33
C TRP A 406 -24.88 2.77 -6.89
N VAL A 407 -24.94 2.23 -5.67
CA VAL A 407 -23.95 1.32 -5.10
C VAL A 407 -24.56 -0.05 -4.90
N TYR A 408 -23.90 -1.10 -5.39
CA TYR A 408 -24.27 -2.48 -5.17
C TYR A 408 -23.13 -3.27 -4.51
N LEU A 409 -23.44 -3.89 -3.39
CA LEU A 409 -22.59 -4.79 -2.63
C LEU A 409 -23.25 -6.18 -2.60
N PRO A 410 -22.66 -7.23 -3.22
CA PRO A 410 -23.24 -8.59 -3.25
C PRO A 410 -23.38 -9.22 -1.87
N LYS A 411 -22.63 -8.70 -0.91
CA LYS A 411 -22.67 -9.01 0.52
C LYS A 411 -22.75 -7.69 1.28
N THR A 412 -22.54 -7.72 2.58
CA THR A 412 -22.46 -6.49 3.35
C THR A 412 -21.17 -5.70 3.07
N GLY A 413 -21.21 -4.39 3.20
CA GLY A 413 -20.02 -3.52 3.19
C GLY A 413 -19.14 -3.65 4.44
N ASN A 414 -19.54 -4.43 5.45
CA ASN A 414 -18.74 -4.67 6.65
C ASN A 414 -17.47 -5.48 6.36
N SER A 415 -16.43 -5.27 7.16
CA SER A 415 -15.17 -6.01 7.05
C SER A 415 -15.31 -7.51 7.31
N LYS A 416 -16.24 -7.91 8.16
CA LYS A 416 -16.50 -9.31 8.52
C LYS A 416 -17.91 -9.71 8.05
N PHE A 417 -17.96 -10.74 7.23
CA PHE A 417 -19.22 -11.35 6.83
C PHE A 417 -19.80 -12.18 7.97
N LYS A 418 -21.13 -12.13 8.09
CA LYS A 418 -21.89 -12.94 9.04
C LYS A 418 -22.81 -13.87 8.29
N LYS A 419 -23.16 -15.00 8.91
CA LYS A 419 -24.21 -15.88 8.37
C LYS A 419 -25.53 -15.10 8.33
N GLY A 420 -26.13 -15.00 7.14
CA GLY A 420 -27.35 -14.23 6.92
C GLY A 420 -27.14 -12.83 6.33
N ASP A 421 -25.89 -12.41 6.05
CA ASP A 421 -25.65 -11.19 5.28
C ASP A 421 -26.33 -11.28 3.91
N VAL A 422 -27.01 -10.21 3.54
CA VAL A 422 -27.77 -10.09 2.27
C VAL A 422 -27.08 -9.11 1.35
N PRO A 423 -27.36 -9.14 0.03
CA PRO A 423 -26.93 -8.09 -0.88
C PRO A 423 -27.47 -6.73 -0.46
N GLU A 424 -26.71 -5.67 -0.72
CA GLU A 424 -27.08 -4.30 -0.41
C GLU A 424 -27.06 -3.45 -1.67
N LEU A 425 -28.08 -2.60 -1.82
CA LEU A 425 -28.21 -1.62 -2.91
C LEU A 425 -28.59 -0.28 -2.31
N PHE A 426 -27.83 0.76 -2.64
CA PHE A 426 -28.07 2.12 -2.15
C PHE A 426 -28.13 3.11 -3.31
N ASN A 427 -28.87 4.21 -3.11
CA ASN A 427 -28.86 5.37 -4.01
C ASN A 427 -28.25 6.56 -3.25
N LEU A 428 -26.99 6.88 -3.52
CA LEU A 428 -26.23 7.90 -2.79
C LEU A 428 -26.77 9.32 -2.94
N LYS A 429 -27.52 9.62 -4.01
CA LYS A 429 -28.15 10.92 -4.19
C LYS A 429 -29.30 11.14 -3.20
N GLN A 430 -29.98 10.07 -2.81
CA GLN A 430 -31.12 10.13 -1.89
C GLN A 430 -30.71 9.74 -0.45
N ASP A 431 -29.68 8.92 -0.33
CA ASP A 431 -29.24 8.31 0.93
C ASP A 431 -27.71 8.18 0.93
N ILE A 432 -27.03 9.30 1.14
CA ILE A 432 -25.55 9.34 1.19
C ILE A 432 -24.98 8.52 2.35
N GLY A 433 -25.78 8.32 3.41
CA GLY A 433 -25.44 7.54 4.59
C GLY A 433 -25.69 6.04 4.44
N GLU A 434 -26.11 5.54 3.25
CA GLU A 434 -26.31 4.11 2.96
C GLU A 434 -27.16 3.39 4.03
N SER A 435 -28.21 4.06 4.51
CA SER A 435 -29.05 3.59 5.62
C SER A 435 -30.23 2.73 5.15
N ASN A 436 -30.67 2.89 3.90
CA ASN A 436 -31.84 2.25 3.34
C ASN A 436 -31.46 1.26 2.22
N ASN A 437 -31.47 -0.05 2.52
CA ASN A 437 -31.13 -1.10 1.55
C ASN A 437 -32.30 -1.33 0.59
N LEU A 438 -32.09 -0.99 -0.68
CA LEU A 438 -33.09 -1.02 -1.75
C LEU A 438 -33.07 -2.30 -2.63
N HIS A 439 -32.25 -3.31 -2.31
CA HIS A 439 -31.98 -4.44 -3.21
C HIS A 439 -33.22 -5.26 -3.59
N LEU A 440 -34.21 -5.38 -2.69
CA LEU A 440 -35.47 -6.05 -2.98
C LEU A 440 -36.44 -5.17 -3.79
N GLN A 441 -36.29 -3.84 -3.71
CA GLN A 441 -37.20 -2.89 -4.39
C GLN A 441 -36.79 -2.65 -5.86
N TYR A 442 -35.49 -2.83 -6.19
CA TYR A 442 -34.95 -2.53 -7.52
C TYR A 442 -34.15 -3.71 -8.10
N PRO A 443 -34.79 -4.88 -8.33
CA PRO A 443 -34.09 -6.09 -8.81
C PRO A 443 -33.43 -5.90 -10.18
N ASP A 444 -34.03 -5.10 -11.07
CA ASP A 444 -33.44 -4.81 -12.38
C ASP A 444 -32.14 -3.98 -12.26
N LYS A 445 -32.09 -3.03 -11.31
CA LYS A 445 -30.88 -2.26 -11.02
C LYS A 445 -29.78 -3.15 -10.42
N VAL A 446 -30.13 -4.07 -9.54
CA VAL A 446 -29.19 -5.10 -9.02
C VAL A 446 -28.60 -5.90 -10.18
N LYS A 447 -29.42 -6.39 -11.10
CA LYS A 447 -28.97 -7.16 -12.27
C LYS A 447 -28.04 -6.34 -13.18
N GLU A 448 -28.38 -5.08 -13.47
CA GLU A 448 -27.54 -4.16 -14.23
C GLU A 448 -26.14 -4.03 -13.59
N LEU A 449 -26.07 -3.76 -12.29
CA LEU A 449 -24.82 -3.55 -11.57
C LEU A 449 -24.01 -4.84 -11.43
N GLN A 450 -24.66 -5.99 -11.31
CA GLN A 450 -23.98 -7.30 -11.36
C GLN A 450 -23.29 -7.53 -12.71
N GLU A 451 -23.91 -7.16 -13.83
CA GLU A 451 -23.28 -7.29 -15.16
C GLU A 451 -22.07 -6.34 -15.30
N VAL A 452 -22.17 -5.11 -14.78
CA VAL A 452 -21.03 -4.19 -14.73
C VAL A 452 -19.89 -4.78 -13.89
N MET A 453 -20.20 -5.31 -12.70
CA MET A 453 -19.24 -5.90 -11.80
C MET A 453 -18.48 -7.11 -12.41
N LYS A 454 -19.17 -7.95 -13.19
CA LYS A 454 -18.56 -9.10 -13.90
C LYS A 454 -17.43 -8.69 -14.84
N LYS A 455 -17.50 -7.53 -15.47
CA LYS A 455 -16.40 -7.01 -16.33
C LYS A 455 -15.09 -6.88 -15.54
N TYR A 456 -15.17 -6.40 -14.31
CA TYR A 456 -14.00 -6.24 -13.44
C TYR A 456 -13.54 -7.58 -12.86
N GLN A 457 -14.45 -8.49 -12.54
CA GLN A 457 -14.12 -9.84 -12.06
C GLN A 457 -13.39 -10.67 -13.12
N SER A 458 -13.87 -10.64 -14.37
CA SER A 458 -13.24 -11.39 -15.49
C SER A 458 -11.84 -10.89 -15.82
N THR A 459 -11.53 -9.63 -15.50
CA THR A 459 -10.21 -9.04 -15.75
C THR A 459 -9.27 -9.14 -14.54
N SER A 460 -9.77 -9.49 -13.36
CA SER A 460 -8.98 -9.65 -12.13
C SER A 460 -8.21 -10.97 -12.06
N THR A 461 -8.54 -11.96 -12.89
CA THR A 461 -7.91 -13.28 -12.89
C THR A 461 -6.62 -13.35 -13.70
N MET A 462 -6.07 -12.20 -14.15
CA MET A 462 -4.74 -12.17 -14.77
C MET A 462 -3.71 -11.64 -13.76
N PRO A 463 -2.99 -12.54 -13.06
CA PRO A 463 -1.74 -12.15 -12.45
C PRO A 463 -0.81 -11.61 -13.53
N TYR A 464 0.14 -10.78 -13.16
CA TYR A 464 1.21 -10.18 -13.98
C TYR A 464 1.95 -11.16 -14.92
N ALA A 465 1.74 -12.46 -14.82
CA ALA A 465 2.35 -13.55 -15.56
C ALA A 465 2.01 -13.63 -17.07
N GLN A 466 1.20 -12.74 -17.65
CA GLN A 466 0.84 -12.85 -19.07
C GLN A 466 1.60 -11.93 -20.04
N VAL A 467 2.74 -11.39 -19.65
CA VAL A 467 3.71 -10.83 -20.62
C VAL A 467 4.91 -11.77 -20.80
N ARG A 468 4.97 -12.89 -20.12
CA ARG A 468 5.85 -13.99 -20.48
C ARG A 468 5.04 -15.07 -21.17
N ASP A 469 5.22 -15.15 -22.46
CA ASP A 469 4.88 -16.27 -23.32
C ASP A 469 5.58 -17.51 -22.77
N THR A 470 4.97 -18.15 -21.74
CA THR A 470 5.22 -19.57 -21.47
C THR A 470 4.46 -20.03 -20.19
N LEU A 471 3.31 -20.65 -20.37
CA LEU A 471 2.72 -21.60 -19.41
C LEU A 471 3.73 -22.69 -18.95
N ASN A 472 4.82 -22.89 -19.71
CA ASN A 472 5.91 -23.81 -19.39
C ASN A 472 6.89 -23.26 -18.34
N ASP A 473 7.21 -21.96 -18.34
CA ASP A 473 8.21 -21.39 -17.43
C ASP A 473 7.67 -21.25 -16.00
N ASP A 474 6.41 -20.87 -15.84
CA ASP A 474 5.77 -20.78 -14.52
C ASP A 474 5.65 -22.16 -13.87
N ARG A 475 5.25 -23.18 -14.66
CA ARG A 475 5.18 -24.55 -14.16
C ARG A 475 6.56 -25.08 -13.77
N GLN A 476 7.59 -24.80 -14.53
CA GLN A 476 8.98 -25.17 -14.20
C GLN A 476 9.47 -24.44 -12.95
N TYR A 477 9.18 -23.15 -12.79
CA TYR A 477 9.50 -22.39 -11.59
C TYR A 477 8.82 -22.98 -10.35
N TRP A 478 7.52 -23.28 -10.42
CA TRP A 478 6.78 -23.90 -9.32
C TRP A 478 7.33 -25.28 -8.96
N ILE A 479 7.67 -26.09 -9.95
CA ILE A 479 8.29 -27.40 -9.73
C ILE A 479 9.67 -27.26 -9.07
N GLN A 480 10.51 -26.33 -9.54
CA GLN A 480 11.80 -26.05 -8.92
C GLN A 480 11.67 -25.60 -7.48
N THR A 481 10.70 -24.72 -7.20
CA THR A 481 10.42 -24.24 -5.85
C THR A 481 9.91 -25.37 -4.95
N LEU A 482 8.95 -26.17 -5.44
CA LEU A 482 8.44 -27.34 -4.72
C LEU A 482 9.58 -28.32 -4.40
N VAL A 483 10.44 -28.61 -5.38
CA VAL A 483 11.61 -29.48 -5.20
C VAL A 483 12.58 -28.89 -4.19
N LYS A 484 12.88 -27.59 -4.27
CA LYS A 484 13.79 -26.90 -3.34
C LYS A 484 13.31 -26.99 -1.89
N ILE A 485 12.00 -26.95 -1.67
CA ILE A 485 11.40 -27.09 -0.33
C ILE A 485 11.36 -28.55 0.11
N ALA A 486 10.98 -29.47 -0.76
CA ALA A 486 10.76 -30.87 -0.41
C ALA A 486 12.05 -31.70 -0.32
N ASP A 487 13.03 -31.42 -1.19
CA ASP A 487 14.25 -32.27 -1.30
C ASP A 487 15.04 -32.39 0.00
N PRO A 488 15.29 -31.32 0.77
CA PRO A 488 16.01 -31.43 2.02
C PRO A 488 15.37 -32.42 3.00
N VAL A 489 14.05 -32.49 3.04
CA VAL A 489 13.30 -33.38 3.95
C VAL A 489 13.21 -34.80 3.37
N ILE A 490 12.65 -34.95 2.18
CA ILE A 490 12.33 -36.25 1.56
C ILE A 490 13.60 -37.02 1.18
N SER A 491 14.62 -36.34 0.62
CA SER A 491 15.87 -36.97 0.22
C SER A 491 16.64 -37.50 1.43
N ASN A 492 16.74 -36.70 2.51
CA ASN A 492 17.44 -37.15 3.72
C ASN A 492 16.69 -38.27 4.46
N LEU A 493 15.35 -38.15 4.60
CA LEU A 493 14.55 -39.19 5.24
C LEU A 493 14.57 -40.50 4.44
N SER A 494 14.54 -40.45 3.11
CA SER A 494 14.66 -41.65 2.26
C SER A 494 16.00 -42.37 2.41
N LYS A 495 17.06 -41.68 2.84
CA LYS A 495 18.40 -42.21 3.09
C LYS A 495 18.66 -42.53 4.56
N ASP A 496 17.68 -42.40 5.44
CA ASP A 496 17.79 -42.59 6.89
C ASP A 496 18.79 -41.62 7.55
N GLN A 497 18.81 -40.37 7.11
CA GLN A 497 19.77 -39.34 7.52
C GLN A 497 19.11 -37.96 7.86
N LEU A 498 17.78 -37.89 8.00
CA LEU A 498 17.08 -36.64 8.25
C LEU A 498 17.53 -35.95 9.54
N LYS A 499 17.47 -36.68 10.67
CA LYS A 499 17.86 -36.16 11.99
C LYS A 499 19.34 -35.79 12.06
N LYS A 500 20.19 -36.49 11.32
CA LYS A 500 21.62 -36.21 11.24
C LYS A 500 21.93 -34.93 10.45
N ASN A 501 21.30 -34.78 9.31
CA ASN A 501 21.65 -33.72 8.35
C ASN A 501 20.84 -32.44 8.53
N ILE A 502 19.68 -32.50 9.23
CA ILE A 502 18.83 -31.36 9.56
C ILE A 502 18.65 -31.31 11.09
N PRO A 503 19.67 -30.85 11.83
CA PRO A 503 19.57 -30.74 13.28
C PRO A 503 18.58 -29.63 13.66
N VAL A 504 17.77 -29.91 14.68
CA VAL A 504 16.83 -28.90 15.21
C VAL A 504 17.60 -27.87 16.03
N GLY A 505 17.47 -26.61 15.71
CA GLY A 505 18.07 -25.52 16.48
C GLY A 505 17.51 -25.48 17.90
N ARG A 506 18.39 -25.44 18.91
CA ARG A 506 18.00 -25.41 20.33
C ARG A 506 17.79 -23.96 20.78
N SER A 507 16.58 -23.65 21.26
CA SER A 507 16.33 -22.48 22.08
C SER A 507 16.76 -22.78 23.54
N SER A 508 17.26 -21.79 24.26
CA SER A 508 17.72 -21.91 25.66
C SER A 508 16.59 -22.13 26.70
N SER A 509 15.33 -22.27 26.29
CA SER A 509 14.20 -22.49 27.18
C SER A 509 13.97 -23.98 27.49
N ALA A 510 13.58 -24.32 28.73
CA ALA A 510 13.31 -25.66 29.23
C ALA A 510 12.24 -26.48 28.48
N LEU A 511 11.47 -25.84 27.57
CA LEU A 511 10.50 -26.46 26.68
C LEU A 511 11.13 -26.97 25.36
N ALA A 512 12.42 -26.73 25.13
CA ALA A 512 13.09 -27.05 23.87
C ALA A 512 13.27 -28.59 23.67
N SER A 513 13.48 -29.37 24.73
CA SER A 513 13.70 -30.82 24.63
C SER A 513 12.46 -31.60 24.15
N SER A 514 11.24 -31.11 24.42
CA SER A 514 10.02 -31.77 23.96
C SER A 514 9.66 -31.40 22.50
N ARG A 515 10.17 -30.29 21.99
CA ARG A 515 9.89 -29.81 20.60
C ARG A 515 10.83 -30.46 19.58
N GLU A 516 12.04 -30.81 19.96
CA GLU A 516 13.03 -31.46 19.07
C GLU A 516 12.45 -32.72 18.41
N PHE A 517 11.69 -33.50 19.16
CA PHE A 517 11.05 -34.72 18.69
C PHE A 517 9.90 -34.48 17.71
N ILE A 518 9.14 -33.40 17.93
CA ILE A 518 7.96 -33.05 17.13
C ILE A 518 8.36 -32.35 15.82
N THR A 519 9.45 -31.58 15.82
CA THR A 519 9.86 -30.73 14.69
C THR A 519 10.12 -31.51 13.41
N HIS A 520 10.85 -32.65 13.50
CA HIS A 520 11.10 -33.48 12.32
C HIS A 520 9.83 -34.13 11.79
N MET A 521 8.96 -34.60 12.68
CA MET A 521 7.68 -35.19 12.29
C MET A 521 6.76 -34.16 11.63
N GLU A 522 6.71 -32.95 12.18
CA GLU A 522 5.96 -31.84 11.61
C GLU A 522 6.51 -31.42 10.23
N ALA A 523 7.83 -31.29 10.10
CA ALA A 523 8.47 -30.97 8.82
C ALA A 523 8.14 -32.03 7.75
N VAL A 524 8.20 -33.32 8.10
CA VAL A 524 7.86 -34.41 7.20
C VAL A 524 6.36 -34.38 6.82
N GLY A 525 5.47 -34.24 7.80
CA GLY A 525 4.04 -34.18 7.59
C GLY A 525 3.63 -33.04 6.66
N ARG A 526 4.11 -31.83 6.93
CA ARG A 526 3.84 -30.63 6.10
C ARG A 526 4.42 -30.76 4.69
N THR A 527 5.64 -31.30 4.57
CA THR A 527 6.28 -31.50 3.27
C THR A 527 5.50 -32.50 2.43
N ILE A 528 5.12 -33.67 3.00
CA ILE A 528 4.37 -34.68 2.26
C ILE A 528 2.99 -34.15 1.88
N ALA A 529 2.27 -33.51 2.80
CA ALA A 529 0.98 -32.90 2.49
C ALA A 529 1.09 -31.85 1.37
N GLY A 530 2.15 -31.05 1.36
CA GLY A 530 2.36 -30.02 0.33
C GLY A 530 2.69 -30.59 -1.06
N ILE A 531 3.38 -31.74 -1.15
CA ILE A 531 3.74 -32.34 -2.44
C ILE A 531 2.75 -33.41 -2.92
N ALA A 532 1.87 -33.91 -2.05
CA ALA A 532 0.94 -35.00 -2.38
C ALA A 532 0.10 -34.74 -3.64
N PRO A 533 -0.53 -33.57 -3.84
CA PRO A 533 -1.32 -33.31 -5.05
C PRO A 533 -0.48 -33.38 -6.34
N TRP A 534 0.81 -33.04 -6.27
CA TRP A 534 1.72 -33.16 -7.40
C TRP A 534 2.12 -34.63 -7.64
N LEU A 535 2.34 -35.41 -6.60
CA LEU A 535 2.67 -36.84 -6.71
C LEU A 535 1.49 -37.67 -7.23
N GLU A 536 0.26 -37.30 -6.90
CA GLU A 536 -0.98 -37.95 -7.36
C GLU A 536 -1.16 -37.93 -8.89
N LEU A 537 -0.52 -36.98 -9.59
CA LEU A 537 -0.51 -36.93 -11.05
C LEU A 537 0.19 -38.16 -11.69
N GLY A 538 0.93 -38.94 -10.92
CA GLY A 538 1.64 -40.12 -11.37
C GLY A 538 2.83 -39.85 -12.30
N PRO A 539 3.60 -40.89 -12.66
CA PRO A 539 4.72 -40.78 -13.61
C PRO A 539 4.21 -40.68 -15.05
N ASP A 540 4.94 -39.93 -15.89
CA ASP A 540 4.76 -39.88 -17.32
C ASP A 540 6.11 -39.72 -18.04
N ASN A 541 6.12 -39.65 -19.39
CA ASN A 541 7.34 -39.57 -20.19
C ASN A 541 7.97 -38.17 -20.23
N THR A 542 7.33 -37.15 -19.67
CA THR A 542 7.85 -35.79 -19.60
C THR A 542 9.03 -35.69 -18.60
N PRO A 543 9.90 -34.69 -18.71
CA PRO A 543 10.92 -34.43 -17.69
C PRO A 543 10.32 -34.27 -16.28
N GLU A 544 9.17 -33.63 -16.16
CA GLU A 544 8.42 -33.47 -14.92
C GLU A 544 7.88 -34.82 -14.40
N GLY A 545 7.28 -35.64 -15.27
CA GLY A 545 6.77 -36.95 -14.89
C GLY A 545 7.85 -37.92 -14.39
N LYS A 546 9.04 -37.87 -15.00
CA LYS A 546 10.22 -38.62 -14.51
C LYS A 546 10.70 -38.10 -13.15
N LEU A 547 10.63 -36.79 -12.93
CA LEU A 547 10.95 -36.19 -11.63
C LEU A 547 9.92 -36.64 -10.56
N ARG A 548 8.62 -36.64 -10.89
CA ARG A 548 7.56 -37.17 -10.00
C ARG A 548 7.80 -38.63 -9.65
N GLU A 549 8.14 -39.48 -10.60
CA GLU A 549 8.46 -40.90 -10.36
C GLU A 549 9.58 -41.05 -9.32
N LYS A 550 10.65 -40.23 -9.44
CA LYS A 550 11.73 -40.20 -8.47
C LYS A 550 11.22 -39.82 -7.08
N TYR A 551 10.40 -38.76 -6.99
CA TYR A 551 9.89 -38.29 -5.69
C TYR A 551 8.84 -39.24 -5.09
N ILE A 552 8.02 -39.93 -5.89
CA ILE A 552 7.12 -40.99 -5.42
C ILE A 552 7.93 -42.08 -4.73
N LYS A 553 8.97 -42.63 -5.40
CA LYS A 553 9.85 -43.67 -4.84
C LYS A 553 10.56 -43.20 -3.56
N MET A 554 11.06 -41.97 -3.55
CA MET A 554 11.73 -41.39 -2.38
C MET A 554 10.75 -41.17 -1.23
N THR A 555 9.55 -40.70 -1.48
CA THR A 555 8.52 -40.44 -0.45
C THR A 555 8.02 -41.75 0.17
N CYS A 556 7.79 -42.79 -0.64
CA CYS A 556 7.44 -44.11 -0.12
C CYS A 556 8.55 -44.68 0.80
N LYS A 557 9.82 -44.54 0.40
CA LYS A 557 10.95 -44.97 1.21
C LYS A 557 11.13 -44.14 2.48
N ALA A 558 10.91 -42.82 2.38
CA ALA A 558 10.93 -41.90 3.50
C ALA A 558 9.86 -42.29 4.55
N LEU A 559 8.62 -42.52 4.09
CA LEU A 559 7.55 -43.00 4.97
C LEU A 559 7.90 -44.35 5.63
N ALA A 560 8.46 -45.31 4.87
CA ALA A 560 8.88 -46.56 5.42
C ALA A 560 9.96 -46.41 6.52
N ASN A 561 10.96 -45.52 6.33
CA ASN A 561 11.95 -45.22 7.34
C ASN A 561 11.35 -44.54 8.57
N SER A 562 10.40 -43.63 8.40
CA SER A 562 9.76 -42.89 9.49
C SER A 562 8.98 -43.77 10.46
N VAL A 563 8.47 -44.94 9.98
CA VAL A 563 7.69 -45.90 10.80
C VAL A 563 8.45 -47.18 11.15
N ASN A 564 9.68 -47.34 10.67
CA ASN A 564 10.50 -48.52 10.97
C ASN A 564 11.30 -48.32 12.27
N PRO A 565 11.07 -49.13 13.33
CA PRO A 565 11.80 -48.98 14.60
C PRO A 565 13.33 -49.16 14.52
N LYS A 566 13.84 -49.74 13.44
CA LYS A 566 15.29 -49.94 13.21
C LYS A 566 15.92 -48.77 12.44
N SER A 567 15.13 -47.82 11.99
CA SER A 567 15.60 -46.62 11.27
C SER A 567 16.14 -45.59 12.25
N ASN A 568 17.20 -44.86 11.87
CA ASN A 568 17.73 -43.72 12.63
C ASN A 568 16.70 -42.56 12.65
N ASP A 569 15.86 -42.48 11.64
CA ASP A 569 14.84 -41.45 11.47
C ASP A 569 13.46 -41.90 11.97
N TYR A 570 13.37 -43.03 12.69
CA TYR A 570 12.11 -43.52 13.25
C TYR A 570 11.38 -42.48 14.11
N PHE A 571 10.08 -42.27 13.84
CA PHE A 571 9.21 -41.43 14.64
C PHE A 571 8.40 -42.29 15.62
N ASN A 572 8.79 -42.28 16.90
CA ASN A 572 8.09 -43.02 17.92
C ASN A 572 6.74 -42.40 18.24
N SER A 573 5.65 -43.05 17.84
CA SER A 573 4.27 -42.56 18.02
C SER A 573 3.70 -42.82 19.43
N THR A 574 4.46 -43.44 20.33
CA THR A 574 3.97 -43.80 21.68
C THR A 574 4.17 -42.74 22.74
N ALA A 575 4.72 -41.58 22.42
CA ALA A 575 4.90 -40.47 23.37
C ALA A 575 3.56 -39.81 23.72
N THR A 576 3.21 -39.77 25.00
CA THR A 576 1.94 -39.46 25.61
C THR A 576 1.46 -38.00 25.49
N ARG A 577 2.06 -37.16 24.65
CA ARG A 577 1.61 -35.79 24.36
C ARG A 577 1.77 -35.49 22.87
N GLN A 578 0.86 -36.01 22.06
CA GLN A 578 0.65 -35.52 20.70
C GLN A 578 -0.19 -34.24 20.78
N ILE A 579 0.37 -33.14 20.36
CA ILE A 579 -0.41 -31.97 19.96
C ILE A 579 -0.94 -32.30 18.56
N LEU A 580 -2.22 -32.67 18.47
CA LEU A 580 -2.95 -32.78 17.23
C LEU A 580 -2.94 -31.38 16.57
N VAL A 581 -2.17 -31.22 15.52
CA VAL A 581 -2.32 -30.11 14.58
C VAL A 581 -3.54 -30.47 13.74
N ASN A 582 -4.67 -29.87 14.03
CA ASN A 582 -5.83 -29.95 13.14
C ASN A 582 -5.42 -29.38 11.78
N SER A 583 -5.42 -30.22 10.80
CA SER A 583 -5.29 -29.92 9.37
C SER A 583 -6.48 -29.10 8.87
#